data_0ce3bfdd1c2732a97f0d0e8e203a5be2
#
_entry.id   0ce3bfdd1c2732a97f0d0e8e203a5be2
#
_cell.length_a   1.000
_cell.length_b   1.000
_cell.length_c   1.000
_cell.angle_alpha   90.00
_cell.angle_beta   90.00
_cell.angle_gamma   90.00
#
_symmetry.space_group_name_H-M   'P 1'
#
loop_
_entity.id
_entity.type
_entity.pdbx_description
1 polymer ?
#
loop_
_entity_poly.entity_id
_entity_poly.type
_entity_poly.pdbx_seq_one_letter_code
_entity_poly.pdbx_strand_id
1 'polypeptide(L)'
;MAGGGCSLPSKATVLMPGMGYEGVVKFVMDIMTSYGINACPPLLVGVGVGTSIDVASLLSKKALMRPLGSKNSNERAALTEKLLEDGINKIGLGPQGMSGASSVMGVHIENCARHPSVIAVAVNVGCWSHRKGHIIWNEQLSFAVKSHKEFAL
;
A
#
# COMPACT_ATOMS: atom_id res chain seq x y z
N MET A 1 -12.87 4.97 1.92
CA MET A 1 -11.96 6.06 2.21
C MET A 1 -10.99 6.48 1.11
N ALA A 2 -10.94 5.99 -0.03
CA ALA A 2 -10.16 6.57 -1.11
C ALA A 2 -11.05 7.55 -1.87
N GLY A 3 -10.65 8.79 -1.95
CA GLY A 3 -11.31 9.86 -2.68
C GLY A 3 -10.30 10.93 -3.04
N GLY A 4 -10.69 11.91 -3.83
CA GLY A 4 -9.78 12.96 -4.27
C GLY A 4 -8.53 12.43 -4.97
N GLY A 5 -7.36 12.92 -4.62
CA GLY A 5 -6.09 12.53 -5.21
C GLY A 5 -5.76 11.03 -5.11
N CYS A 6 -6.24 10.35 -4.06
CA CYS A 6 -6.05 8.91 -3.91
C CYS A 6 -6.74 8.07 -4.98
N SER A 7 -7.71 8.63 -5.71
CA SER A 7 -8.37 7.94 -6.81
C SER A 7 -7.53 7.90 -8.10
N LEU A 8 -6.58 8.80 -8.25
CA LEU A 8 -5.74 8.86 -9.47
C LEU A 8 -4.84 7.64 -9.62
N PRO A 9 -4.13 7.14 -8.58
CA PRO A 9 -3.37 5.90 -8.66
C PRO A 9 -4.24 4.64 -8.50
N SER A 10 -5.55 4.77 -8.29
CA SER A 10 -6.45 3.60 -8.23
C SER A 10 -6.69 3.05 -9.63
N LYS A 11 -6.01 1.98 -9.98
CA LYS A 11 -6.01 1.35 -11.31
C LYS A 11 -6.16 -0.15 -11.18
N ALA A 12 -6.74 -0.76 -12.22
CA ALA A 12 -6.85 -2.22 -12.34
C ALA A 12 -6.62 -2.66 -13.78
N THR A 13 -6.09 -3.86 -13.95
CA THR A 13 -5.86 -4.46 -15.26
C THR A 13 -5.87 -5.98 -15.18
N VAL A 14 -5.92 -6.61 -16.34
CA VAL A 14 -5.71 -8.06 -16.49
C VAL A 14 -4.42 -8.28 -17.27
N LEU A 15 -3.47 -8.94 -16.65
CA LEU A 15 -2.19 -9.28 -17.23
C LEU A 15 -2.23 -10.68 -17.85
N MET A 16 -1.46 -10.88 -18.91
CA MET A 16 -1.21 -12.22 -19.48
C MET A 16 -0.45 -13.07 -18.46
N PRO A 17 -0.74 -14.38 -18.38
CA PRO A 17 -0.13 -15.26 -17.38
C PRO A 17 1.39 -15.35 -17.49
N GLY A 18 1.94 -15.23 -18.70
CA GLY A 18 3.38 -15.21 -18.95
C GLY A 18 4.12 -14.02 -18.33
N MET A 19 3.44 -12.95 -17.95
CA MET A 19 4.05 -11.82 -17.26
C MET A 19 4.37 -12.12 -15.78
N GLY A 20 3.74 -13.15 -15.21
CA GLY A 20 3.99 -13.58 -13.85
C GLY A 20 3.78 -12.46 -12.80
N TYR A 21 4.35 -12.66 -11.62
CA TYR A 21 4.32 -11.65 -10.56
C TYR A 21 5.26 -10.46 -10.83
N GLU A 22 6.24 -10.62 -11.72
CA GLU A 22 7.06 -9.50 -12.20
C GLU A 22 6.19 -8.47 -12.93
N GLY A 23 5.22 -8.93 -13.73
CA GLY A 23 4.22 -8.06 -14.34
C GLY A 23 3.36 -7.30 -13.31
N VAL A 24 3.03 -7.93 -12.18
CA VAL A 24 2.33 -7.27 -11.07
C VAL A 24 3.21 -6.17 -10.46
N VAL A 25 4.48 -6.48 -10.17
CA VAL A 25 5.44 -5.50 -9.64
C VAL A 25 5.61 -4.34 -10.58
N LYS A 26 5.81 -4.62 -11.88
CA LYS A 26 5.92 -3.57 -12.91
C LYS A 26 4.67 -2.68 -12.94
N PHE A 27 3.48 -3.26 -12.95
CA PHE A 27 2.23 -2.51 -12.96
C PHE A 27 2.10 -1.58 -11.76
N VAL A 28 2.43 -2.05 -10.55
CA VAL A 28 2.41 -1.21 -9.34
C VAL A 28 3.43 -0.07 -9.45
N MET A 29 4.65 -0.37 -9.90
CA MET A 29 5.71 0.64 -10.04
C MET A 29 5.36 1.71 -11.09
N ASP A 30 4.79 1.31 -12.23
CA ASP A 30 4.34 2.23 -13.27
C ASP A 30 3.26 3.21 -12.76
N ILE A 31 2.34 2.70 -11.91
CA ILE A 31 1.32 3.54 -11.28
C ILE A 31 1.94 4.51 -10.26
N MET A 32 2.86 4.04 -9.43
CA MET A 32 3.47 4.87 -8.40
C MET A 32 4.34 5.97 -8.99
N THR A 33 5.08 5.68 -10.06
CA THR A 33 5.87 6.68 -10.79
C THR A 33 5.00 7.72 -11.47
N SER A 34 3.87 7.30 -12.06
CA SER A 34 3.01 8.17 -12.84
C SER A 34 2.06 9.02 -12.00
N TYR A 35 1.56 8.47 -10.89
CA TYR A 35 0.44 9.07 -10.13
C TYR A 35 0.66 9.16 -8.62
N GLY A 36 1.73 8.58 -8.09
CA GLY A 36 1.94 8.52 -6.63
C GLY A 36 1.95 9.89 -5.95
N ILE A 37 2.53 10.88 -6.61
CA ILE A 37 2.58 12.26 -6.09
C ILE A 37 1.19 12.88 -5.87
N ASN A 38 0.19 12.48 -6.66
CA ASN A 38 -1.15 13.04 -6.61
C ASN A 38 -1.95 12.62 -5.37
N ALA A 39 -1.49 11.60 -4.66
CA ALA A 39 -2.21 11.00 -3.54
C ALA A 39 -1.69 11.42 -2.15
N CYS A 40 -0.94 12.50 -2.06
CA CYS A 40 -0.37 13.05 -0.83
C CYS A 40 0.51 12.02 -0.08
N PRO A 41 1.71 11.68 -0.61
CA PRO A 41 2.64 10.79 0.07
C PRO A 41 3.13 11.33 1.42
N PRO A 42 3.62 10.46 2.33
CA PRO A 42 3.85 9.04 2.14
C PRO A 42 2.56 8.23 2.09
N LEU A 43 2.51 7.24 1.21
CA LEU A 43 1.30 6.47 0.89
C LEU A 43 1.26 5.13 1.63
N LEU A 44 0.05 4.62 1.87
CA LEU A 44 -0.18 3.20 2.07
C LEU A 44 -0.68 2.63 0.75
N VAL A 45 0.00 1.62 0.22
CA VAL A 45 -0.34 1.00 -1.07
C VAL A 45 -0.99 -0.36 -0.83
N GLY A 46 -2.20 -0.53 -1.33
CA GLY A 46 -2.91 -1.79 -1.32
C GLY A 46 -2.93 -2.40 -2.71
N VAL A 47 -2.45 -3.62 -2.83
CA VAL A 47 -2.44 -4.41 -4.06
C VAL A 47 -3.38 -5.60 -3.91
N GLY A 48 -4.25 -5.78 -4.87
CA GLY A 48 -5.14 -6.93 -4.95
C GLY A 48 -4.80 -7.80 -6.15
N VAL A 49 -4.69 -9.11 -5.95
CA VAL A 49 -4.54 -10.09 -7.04
C VAL A 49 -5.68 -11.11 -6.93
N GLY A 50 -6.48 -11.21 -7.98
CA GLY A 50 -7.70 -12.03 -7.91
C GLY A 50 -8.09 -12.69 -9.23
N THR A 51 -9.32 -13.23 -9.26
CA THR A 51 -9.90 -13.92 -10.42
C THR A 51 -10.34 -12.96 -11.51
N SER A 52 -10.77 -11.75 -11.12
CA SER A 52 -11.34 -10.73 -12.00
C SER A 52 -10.98 -9.34 -11.48
N ILE A 53 -11.18 -8.31 -12.28
CA ILE A 53 -10.83 -6.93 -11.96
C ILE A 53 -11.59 -6.42 -10.72
N ASP A 54 -12.86 -6.72 -10.60
CA ASP A 54 -13.70 -6.35 -9.46
C ASP A 54 -13.21 -6.99 -8.16
N VAL A 55 -12.91 -8.30 -8.18
CA VAL A 55 -12.33 -9.01 -7.04
C VAL A 55 -10.94 -8.45 -6.68
N ALA A 56 -10.08 -8.23 -7.66
CA ALA A 56 -8.76 -7.62 -7.42
C ALA A 56 -8.91 -6.22 -6.81
N SER A 57 -9.86 -5.42 -7.30
CA SER A 57 -10.13 -4.08 -6.77
C SER A 57 -10.63 -4.13 -5.31
N LEU A 58 -11.51 -5.07 -4.99
CA LEU A 58 -11.96 -5.28 -3.62
C LEU A 58 -10.81 -5.70 -2.70
N LEU A 59 -9.98 -6.65 -3.15
CA LEU A 59 -8.82 -7.11 -2.40
C LEU A 59 -7.79 -6.00 -2.16
N SER A 60 -7.56 -5.13 -3.14
CA SER A 60 -6.65 -3.99 -2.96
C SER A 60 -7.17 -3.00 -1.91
N LYS A 61 -8.49 -2.80 -1.81
CA LYS A 61 -9.12 -2.03 -0.73
C LYS A 61 -8.97 -2.73 0.62
N LYS A 62 -9.18 -4.05 0.67
CA LYS A 62 -8.99 -4.84 1.89
C LYS A 62 -7.55 -4.76 2.37
N ALA A 63 -6.57 -4.80 1.46
CA ALA A 63 -5.17 -4.64 1.80
C ALA A 63 -4.87 -3.33 2.55
N LEU A 64 -5.53 -2.22 2.19
CA LEU A 64 -5.39 -0.95 2.90
C LEU A 64 -5.94 -0.98 4.35
N MET A 65 -6.75 -1.97 4.70
CA MET A 65 -7.32 -2.09 6.06
C MET A 65 -6.37 -2.83 7.02
N ARG A 66 -5.32 -3.46 6.51
CA ARG A 66 -4.32 -4.10 7.36
C ARG A 66 -3.54 -3.05 8.15
N PRO A 67 -3.21 -3.32 9.42
CA PRO A 67 -2.36 -2.43 10.21
C PRO A 67 -1.00 -2.22 9.54
N LEU A 68 -0.47 -1.00 9.60
CA LEU A 68 0.89 -0.69 9.17
C LEU A 68 1.89 -1.56 9.95
N GLY A 69 2.90 -2.08 9.23
CA GLY A 69 3.88 -2.99 9.80
C GLY A 69 3.40 -4.43 9.99
N SER A 70 2.12 -4.75 9.66
CA SER A 70 1.63 -6.13 9.71
C SER A 70 2.30 -7.00 8.65
N LYS A 71 2.76 -8.18 9.05
CA LYS A 71 3.38 -9.14 8.14
C LYS A 71 2.31 -9.97 7.41
N ASN A 72 2.51 -10.22 6.12
CA ASN A 72 1.65 -11.11 5.34
C ASN A 72 1.88 -12.57 5.76
N SER A 73 0.80 -13.33 5.88
CA SER A 73 0.89 -14.77 6.19
C SER A 73 1.44 -15.61 5.02
N ASN A 74 1.33 -15.12 3.79
CA ASN A 74 1.94 -15.73 2.62
C ASN A 74 3.36 -15.15 2.44
N GLU A 75 4.38 -16.00 2.57
CA GLU A 75 5.78 -15.58 2.51
C GLU A 75 6.16 -14.91 1.17
N ARG A 76 5.63 -15.41 0.04
CA ARG A 76 5.90 -14.82 -1.27
C ARG A 76 5.28 -13.43 -1.39
N ALA A 77 4.07 -13.27 -0.87
CA ALA A 77 3.43 -11.96 -0.83
C ALA A 77 4.21 -11.01 0.10
N ALA A 78 4.66 -11.47 1.27
CA ALA A 78 5.47 -10.68 2.19
C ALA A 78 6.79 -10.19 1.55
N LEU A 79 7.48 -11.06 0.80
CA LEU A 79 8.68 -10.67 0.05
C LEU A 79 8.36 -9.64 -1.03
N THR A 80 7.24 -9.79 -1.73
CA THR A 80 6.81 -8.84 -2.77
C THR A 80 6.38 -7.51 -2.16
N GLU A 81 5.70 -7.51 -1.00
CA GLU A 81 5.38 -6.29 -0.23
C GLU A 81 6.66 -5.50 0.07
N LYS A 82 7.69 -6.18 0.58
CA LYS A 82 8.97 -5.55 0.91
C LYS A 82 9.69 -5.04 -0.33
N LEU A 83 9.73 -5.83 -1.41
CA LEU A 83 10.33 -5.42 -2.69
C LEU A 83 9.68 -4.15 -3.24
N LEU A 84 8.35 -4.08 -3.22
CA LEU A 84 7.59 -2.93 -3.67
C LEU A 84 7.81 -1.71 -2.77
N GLU A 85 7.82 -1.89 -1.45
CA GLU A 85 8.08 -0.82 -0.49
C GLU A 85 9.46 -0.19 -0.74
N ASP A 86 10.50 -1.02 -0.85
CA ASP A 86 11.86 -0.57 -1.13
C ASP A 86 11.97 0.10 -2.51
N GLY A 87 11.30 -0.46 -3.52
CA GLY A 87 11.28 0.10 -4.87
C GLY A 87 10.59 1.45 -4.94
N ILE A 88 9.42 1.59 -4.33
CA ILE A 88 8.66 2.85 -4.36
C ILE A 88 9.39 3.93 -3.56
N ASN A 89 10.02 3.59 -2.44
CA ASN A 89 10.82 4.54 -1.67
C ASN A 89 12.01 5.08 -2.47
N LYS A 90 12.60 4.26 -3.36
CA LYS A 90 13.67 4.70 -4.28
C LYS A 90 13.21 5.70 -5.34
N ILE A 91 11.90 5.82 -5.62
CA ILE A 91 11.38 6.87 -6.51
C ILE A 91 11.66 8.26 -5.92
N GLY A 92 11.72 8.37 -4.58
CA GLY A 92 12.07 9.61 -3.90
C GLY A 92 10.98 10.67 -3.91
N LEU A 93 9.69 10.28 -3.98
CA LEU A 93 8.57 11.24 -3.92
C LEU A 93 8.62 12.07 -2.64
N GLY A 94 8.89 11.41 -1.51
CA GLY A 94 8.96 12.04 -0.20
C GLY A 94 7.63 12.59 0.30
N PRO A 95 7.60 13.13 1.53
CA PRO A 95 6.39 13.72 2.10
C PRO A 95 5.83 14.85 1.21
N GLN A 96 4.54 14.74 0.89
CA GLN A 96 3.80 15.67 0.03
C GLN A 96 4.41 15.88 -1.37
N GLY A 97 5.28 14.97 -1.84
CA GLY A 97 5.99 15.10 -3.11
C GLY A 97 7.15 16.10 -3.08
N MET A 98 7.64 16.46 -1.90
CA MET A 98 8.72 17.43 -1.71
C MET A 98 10.11 16.77 -1.73
N SER A 99 10.20 15.58 -2.29
CA SER A 99 11.37 14.69 -2.26
C SER A 99 11.72 14.14 -0.88
N GLY A 100 12.41 13.02 -0.86
CA GLY A 100 12.86 12.38 0.38
C GLY A 100 12.72 10.86 0.37
N ALA A 101 13.22 10.22 1.40
CA ALA A 101 13.33 8.77 1.49
C ALA A 101 11.99 8.03 1.69
N SER A 102 10.98 8.73 2.26
CA SER A 102 9.70 8.10 2.62
C SER A 102 8.60 8.44 1.62
N SER A 103 8.48 7.66 0.56
CA SER A 103 7.38 7.77 -0.42
C SER A 103 6.16 6.95 -0.01
N VAL A 104 6.38 5.83 0.70
CA VAL A 104 5.33 4.97 1.26
C VAL A 104 5.56 4.68 2.73
N MET A 105 4.46 4.44 3.44
CA MET A 105 4.43 3.95 4.83
C MET A 105 4.40 2.42 4.89
N GLY A 106 4.02 1.80 3.79
CA GLY A 106 3.95 0.35 3.64
C GLY A 106 3.22 -0.06 2.37
N VAL A 107 3.44 -1.29 1.96
CA VAL A 107 2.73 -1.94 0.85
C VAL A 107 2.10 -3.21 1.38
N HIS A 108 0.82 -3.40 1.13
CA HIS A 108 0.09 -4.60 1.51
C HIS A 108 -0.51 -5.28 0.29
N ILE A 109 -0.43 -6.61 0.25
CA ILE A 109 -0.98 -7.44 -0.82
C ILE A 109 -2.05 -8.37 -0.24
N GLU A 110 -3.24 -8.35 -0.82
CA GLU A 110 -4.26 -9.37 -0.60
C GLU A 110 -4.47 -10.14 -1.89
N ASN A 111 -4.55 -11.46 -1.80
CA ASN A 111 -4.71 -12.30 -2.96
C ASN A 111 -5.69 -13.44 -2.71
N CYS A 112 -6.32 -13.90 -3.77
CA CYS A 112 -7.13 -15.13 -3.79
C CYS A 112 -6.73 -16.01 -4.96
N ALA A 113 -7.35 -17.19 -5.04
CA ALA A 113 -7.18 -18.07 -6.19
C ALA A 113 -7.58 -17.35 -7.49
N ARG A 114 -6.89 -17.65 -8.58
CA ARG A 114 -7.13 -17.08 -9.90
C ARG A 114 -7.14 -18.16 -10.97
N HIS A 115 -7.75 -17.86 -12.11
CA HIS A 115 -7.64 -18.73 -13.27
C HIS A 115 -6.20 -18.71 -13.82
N PRO A 116 -5.65 -19.86 -14.24
CA PRO A 116 -4.27 -19.91 -14.76
C PRO A 116 -4.01 -19.03 -15.99
N SER A 117 -5.03 -18.75 -16.77
CA SER A 117 -4.92 -17.97 -18.03
C SER A 117 -4.77 -16.48 -17.85
N VAL A 118 -4.98 -15.92 -16.65
CA VAL A 118 -4.97 -14.47 -16.41
C VAL A 118 -4.47 -14.11 -15.02
N ILE A 119 -3.98 -12.88 -14.87
CA ILE A 119 -3.68 -12.28 -13.58
C ILE A 119 -4.44 -10.95 -13.51
N ALA A 120 -5.57 -10.94 -12.82
CA ALA A 120 -6.25 -9.70 -12.51
C ALA A 120 -5.55 -9.03 -11.33
N VAL A 121 -5.13 -7.79 -11.51
CA VAL A 121 -4.42 -7.00 -10.51
C VAL A 121 -5.04 -5.62 -10.39
N ALA A 122 -5.12 -5.13 -9.16
CA ALA A 122 -5.57 -3.77 -8.87
C ALA A 122 -4.69 -3.12 -7.81
N VAL A 123 -4.57 -1.81 -7.89
CA VAL A 123 -3.89 -0.96 -6.91
C VAL A 123 -4.89 0.06 -6.38
N ASN A 124 -4.91 0.24 -5.09
CA ASN A 124 -5.55 1.37 -4.41
C ASN A 124 -4.55 1.96 -3.42
N VAL A 125 -4.67 3.25 -3.15
CA VAL A 125 -3.78 3.91 -2.20
C VAL A 125 -4.57 4.65 -1.14
N GLY A 126 -3.98 4.73 0.04
CA GLY A 126 -4.35 5.67 1.09
C GLY A 126 -3.24 6.71 1.25
N CYS A 127 -3.61 7.94 1.55
CA CYS A 127 -2.65 9.02 1.75
C CYS A 127 -2.03 8.98 3.17
N TRP A 128 -1.19 9.93 3.47
CA TRP A 128 -0.56 10.10 4.78
C TRP A 128 -1.53 10.18 5.97
N SER A 129 -2.84 10.36 5.73
CA SER A 129 -3.89 10.31 6.76
C SER A 129 -4.00 8.95 7.47
N HIS A 130 -3.39 7.89 6.95
CA HIS A 130 -3.24 6.61 7.64
C HIS A 130 -2.27 6.66 8.84
N ARG A 131 -1.48 7.71 8.98
CA ARG A 131 -0.66 7.93 10.19
C ARG A 131 -1.57 8.32 11.34
N LYS A 132 -1.63 7.48 12.35
CA LYS A 132 -2.48 7.66 13.54
C LYS A 132 -1.67 7.34 14.78
N GLY A 133 -1.97 8.07 15.86
CA GLY A 133 -1.46 7.78 17.19
C GLY A 133 -2.60 7.63 18.19
N HIS A 134 -2.37 6.85 19.23
CA HIS A 134 -3.30 6.69 20.33
C HIS A 134 -2.63 7.11 21.65
N ILE A 135 -3.14 8.20 22.22
CA ILE A 135 -2.65 8.80 23.46
C ILE A 135 -3.73 8.65 24.52
N ILE A 136 -3.37 8.19 25.69
CA ILE A 136 -4.24 8.17 26.87
C ILE A 136 -3.75 9.23 27.85
N TRP A 137 -4.65 10.08 28.31
CA TRP A 137 -4.41 11.10 29.31
C TRP A 137 -5.03 10.68 30.64
N ASN A 138 -4.41 11.05 31.74
CA ASN A 138 -5.00 10.97 33.06
C ASN A 138 -5.39 12.36 33.59
N GLU A 139 -6.06 12.38 34.74
CA GLU A 139 -6.53 13.62 35.38
C GLU A 139 -5.38 14.57 35.75
N GLN A 140 -4.19 14.07 35.96
CA GLN A 140 -2.99 14.84 36.27
C GLN A 140 -2.26 15.37 35.02
N LEU A 141 -2.90 15.26 33.81
CA LEU A 141 -2.34 15.66 32.53
C LEU A 141 -1.07 14.91 32.11
N SER A 142 -0.73 13.82 32.79
CA SER A 142 0.29 12.92 32.29
C SER A 142 -0.30 12.03 31.18
N PHE A 143 0.51 11.60 30.23
CA PHE A 143 0.04 10.84 29.07
C PHE A 143 0.90 9.60 28.82
N ALA A 144 0.28 8.62 28.16
CA ALA A 144 0.95 7.45 27.63
C ALA A 144 0.61 7.26 26.14
N VAL A 145 1.63 7.15 25.30
CA VAL A 145 1.46 6.85 23.88
C VAL A 145 1.39 5.35 23.69
N LYS A 146 0.21 4.82 23.35
CA LYS A 146 0.01 3.37 23.21
C LYS A 146 0.39 2.81 21.85
N SER A 147 0.34 3.63 20.82
CA SER A 147 0.55 3.20 19.45
C SER A 147 2.02 3.16 19.00
N HIS A 148 2.94 3.75 19.76
CA HIS A 148 4.34 3.92 19.39
C HIS A 148 5.24 3.61 20.59
N LYS A 149 5.11 2.43 21.16
CA LYS A 149 5.83 2.02 22.38
C LYS A 149 7.35 2.03 22.22
N GLU A 150 7.85 1.93 21.01
CA GLU A 150 9.30 1.92 20.69
C GLU A 150 9.92 3.33 20.63
N PHE A 151 9.08 4.37 20.65
CA PHE A 151 9.51 5.78 20.60
C PHE A 151 9.12 6.52 21.88
N ALA A 152 9.32 5.91 23.05
CA ALA A 152 9.24 6.65 24.30
C ALA A 152 10.41 7.64 24.33
N LEU A 153 10.09 8.94 24.37
CA LEU A 153 11.03 10.03 24.57
C LEU A 153 11.60 9.99 25.98
#